data_d8bc1fc5bea21c5170c5d889878a3de6
#
_entry.id   d8bc1fc5bea21c5170c5d889878a3de6
#
_cell.length_a   1.000
_cell.length_b   1.000
_cell.length_c   1.000
_cell.angle_alpha   90.00
_cell.angle_beta   90.00
_cell.angle_gamma   90.00
#
_symmetry.space_group_name_H-M   'P 1'
#
loop_
_entity.id
_entity.type
_entity.pdbx_description
1 polymer ?
#
loop_
_entity_poly.entity_id
_entity_poly.type
_entity_poly.pdbx_seq_one_letter_code
_entity_poly.pdbx_strand_id
1 'polypeptide(L)'
;QIPCAELDLDLSDTDSLQRGSALFVNYCMGCHSAKYMRWGRLAEDLGIPESIAKEHLILGSETKFGALMNISMTEDYSKKVFGGAPPDLTLAARARSPEWLYTYLNSFYLDPSRPYGVNNLVFKDVGMPHVLLDLQGDQLCRPAIAIAANGGIKRDENGEPLEDSYSDCGRVVAGEAEGSLNPEEYQEAMYDLVNFMT
;
A
#
# COMPACT_ATOMS: atom_id res chain seq x y z
N GLN A 1 11.70 -15.35 -5.75
CA GLN A 1 11.08 -14.01 -5.73
C GLN A 1 9.59 -14.17 -5.97
N ILE A 2 8.77 -13.58 -5.11
CA ILE A 2 7.30 -13.62 -5.26
C ILE A 2 6.94 -12.76 -6.47
N PRO A 3 6.14 -13.28 -7.43
CA PRO A 3 5.71 -12.49 -8.58
C PRO A 3 4.78 -11.35 -8.12
N CYS A 4 4.94 -10.17 -8.71
CA CYS A 4 3.98 -9.09 -8.52
C CYS A 4 2.68 -9.40 -9.26
N ALA A 5 1.56 -8.88 -8.75
CA ALA A 5 0.28 -8.95 -9.44
C ALA A 5 0.35 -8.21 -10.78
N GLU A 6 -0.37 -8.72 -11.79
CA GLU A 6 -0.60 -7.97 -13.02
C GLU A 6 -1.59 -6.83 -12.73
N LEU A 7 -1.31 -5.64 -13.28
CA LEU A 7 -2.08 -4.44 -13.01
C LEU A 7 -2.26 -3.63 -14.30
N ASP A 8 -3.50 -3.36 -14.67
CA ASP A 8 -3.85 -2.51 -15.81
C ASP A 8 -4.46 -1.20 -15.28
N LEU A 9 -3.65 -0.14 -15.25
CA LEU A 9 -4.02 1.16 -14.69
C LEU A 9 -4.67 2.05 -15.77
N ASP A 10 -5.73 2.74 -15.39
CA ASP A 10 -6.34 3.81 -16.20
C ASP A 10 -6.06 5.18 -15.58
N LEU A 11 -5.02 5.85 -16.06
CA LEU A 11 -4.66 7.20 -15.63
C LEU A 11 -5.63 8.28 -16.12
N SER A 12 -6.64 7.94 -16.90
CA SER A 12 -7.71 8.84 -17.32
C SER A 12 -8.97 8.74 -16.47
N ASP A 13 -9.09 7.72 -15.61
CA ASP A 13 -10.17 7.57 -14.65
C ASP A 13 -10.01 8.56 -13.49
N THR A 14 -10.57 9.76 -13.67
CA THR A 14 -10.50 10.83 -12.68
C THR A 14 -11.13 10.45 -11.35
N ASP A 15 -12.19 9.63 -11.34
CA ASP A 15 -12.86 9.20 -10.12
C ASP A 15 -11.94 8.28 -9.30
N SER A 16 -11.26 7.35 -9.97
CA SER A 16 -10.22 6.51 -9.35
C SER A 16 -9.09 7.35 -8.76
N LEU A 17 -8.57 8.31 -9.54
CA LEU A 17 -7.50 9.20 -9.08
C LEU A 17 -7.93 10.05 -7.88
N GLN A 18 -9.17 10.54 -7.84
CA GLN A 18 -9.70 11.28 -6.69
C GLN A 18 -9.81 10.40 -5.44
N ARG A 19 -10.35 9.17 -5.55
CA ARG A 19 -10.40 8.22 -4.43
C ARG A 19 -9.00 7.86 -3.95
N GLY A 20 -8.07 7.60 -4.86
CA GLY A 20 -6.67 7.33 -4.55
C GLY A 20 -5.98 8.49 -3.85
N SER A 21 -6.24 9.74 -4.27
CA SER A 21 -5.70 10.94 -3.62
C SER A 21 -6.20 11.08 -2.17
N ALA A 22 -7.47 10.77 -1.92
CA ALA A 22 -8.04 10.79 -0.57
C ALA A 22 -7.40 9.73 0.33
N LEU A 23 -7.19 8.51 -0.18
CA LEU A 23 -6.47 7.45 0.54
C LEU A 23 -5.03 7.87 0.85
N PHE A 24 -4.31 8.44 -0.12
CA PHE A 24 -2.95 8.91 0.04
C PHE A 24 -2.84 9.95 1.16
N VAL A 25 -3.71 10.96 1.15
CA VAL A 25 -3.72 12.01 2.17
C VAL A 25 -4.03 11.46 3.56
N ASN A 26 -5.03 10.58 3.67
CA ASN A 26 -5.49 10.09 4.96
C ASN A 26 -4.59 9.02 5.58
N TYR A 27 -3.95 8.17 4.78
CA TYR A 27 -3.17 7.02 5.28
C TYR A 27 -1.66 7.14 5.09
N CYS A 28 -1.20 7.88 4.07
CA CYS A 28 0.23 7.95 3.74
C CYS A 28 0.88 9.24 4.23
N MET A 29 0.20 10.39 4.12
CA MET A 29 0.78 11.70 4.43
C MET A 29 0.97 11.98 5.93
N GLY A 30 0.61 11.08 6.81
CA GLY A 30 1.06 11.14 8.20
C GLY A 30 2.56 10.93 8.36
N CYS A 31 3.17 10.16 7.44
CA CYS A 31 4.57 9.75 7.47
C CYS A 31 5.36 10.08 6.19
N HIS A 32 4.71 10.16 5.04
CA HIS A 32 5.35 10.32 3.74
C HIS A 32 4.97 11.65 3.08
N SER A 33 5.98 12.39 2.62
CA SER A 33 5.76 13.53 1.73
C SER A 33 5.64 13.10 0.27
N ALA A 34 5.00 13.95 -0.53
CA ALA A 34 5.11 13.98 -1.98
C ALA A 34 5.71 15.36 -2.36
N LYS A 35 6.98 15.56 -2.00
CA LYS A 35 7.65 16.87 -1.95
C LYS A 35 7.84 17.57 -3.29
N TYR A 36 7.63 16.86 -4.40
CA TYR A 36 7.68 17.44 -5.75
C TYR A 36 6.29 17.77 -6.31
N MET A 37 5.22 17.43 -5.57
CA MET A 37 3.85 17.76 -5.91
C MET A 37 3.37 18.99 -5.12
N ARG A 38 2.49 19.79 -5.72
CA ARG A 38 1.80 20.91 -5.05
C ARG A 38 0.32 20.59 -4.89
N TRP A 39 -0.26 21.03 -3.78
CA TRP A 39 -1.69 20.88 -3.54
C TRP A 39 -2.56 21.48 -4.65
N GLY A 40 -2.23 22.68 -5.11
CA GLY A 40 -2.97 23.34 -6.19
C GLY A 40 -2.87 22.59 -7.51
N ARG A 41 -1.71 22.00 -7.82
CA ARG A 41 -1.53 21.19 -9.03
C ARG A 41 -2.32 19.89 -8.97
N LEU A 42 -2.29 19.20 -7.82
CA LEU A 42 -3.08 18.01 -7.58
C LEU A 42 -4.58 18.31 -7.78
N ALA A 43 -5.07 19.38 -7.16
CA ALA A 43 -6.48 19.76 -7.27
C ALA A 43 -6.88 20.09 -8.71
N GLU A 44 -6.03 20.82 -9.46
CA GLU A 44 -6.25 21.15 -10.87
C GLU A 44 -6.30 19.90 -11.74
N ASP A 45 -5.31 18.99 -11.62
CA ASP A 45 -5.23 17.79 -12.43
C ASP A 45 -6.40 16.82 -12.17
N LEU A 46 -6.89 16.78 -10.93
CA LEU A 46 -8.02 15.93 -10.53
C LEU A 46 -9.39 16.61 -10.65
N GLY A 47 -9.46 17.84 -11.15
CA GLY A 47 -10.71 18.58 -11.26
C GLY A 47 -11.38 18.89 -9.92
N ILE A 48 -10.61 18.95 -8.82
CA ILE A 48 -11.12 19.22 -7.47
C ILE A 48 -11.14 20.74 -7.23
N PRO A 49 -12.31 21.34 -6.91
CA PRO A 49 -12.38 22.76 -6.57
C PRO A 49 -11.47 23.13 -5.39
N GLU A 50 -10.84 24.31 -5.44
CA GLU A 50 -9.94 24.77 -4.37
C GLU A 50 -10.58 24.73 -2.98
N SER A 51 -11.86 25.09 -2.87
CA SER A 51 -12.60 25.03 -1.59
C SER A 51 -12.67 23.59 -1.03
N ILE A 52 -12.94 22.62 -1.90
CA ILE A 52 -13.01 21.20 -1.53
C ILE A 52 -11.63 20.67 -1.16
N ALA A 53 -10.61 21.02 -1.94
CA ALA A 53 -9.23 20.62 -1.62
C ALA A 53 -8.77 21.17 -0.26
N LYS A 54 -9.09 22.44 0.05
CA LYS A 54 -8.78 23.07 1.33
C LYS A 54 -9.52 22.44 2.51
N GLU A 55 -10.75 22.02 2.30
CA GLU A 55 -11.59 21.45 3.36
C GLU A 55 -11.26 19.99 3.65
N HIS A 56 -10.95 19.19 2.61
CA HIS A 56 -10.91 17.73 2.72
C HIS A 56 -9.54 17.10 2.46
N LEU A 57 -8.63 17.78 1.76
CA LEU A 57 -7.31 17.24 1.44
C LEU A 57 -6.18 17.94 2.19
N ILE A 58 -6.26 19.25 2.36
CA ILE A 58 -5.20 20.03 3.01
C ILE A 58 -5.47 20.10 4.50
N LEU A 59 -5.02 19.08 5.23
CA LEU A 59 -5.36 18.91 6.65
C LEU A 59 -4.68 19.87 7.61
N GLY A 60 -3.71 20.66 7.16
CA GLY A 60 -3.01 21.65 7.98
C GLY A 60 -3.59 23.05 7.84
N SER A 61 -4.09 23.65 8.93
CA SER A 61 -4.72 24.98 8.93
C SER A 61 -3.82 26.10 8.36
N GLU A 62 -2.51 25.97 8.48
CA GLU A 62 -1.52 26.93 7.99
C GLU A 62 -1.00 26.59 6.58
N THR A 63 -1.41 25.46 6.01
CA THR A 63 -0.90 25.01 4.71
C THR A 63 -1.60 25.77 3.58
N LYS A 64 -0.82 26.46 2.77
CA LYS A 64 -1.33 27.21 1.62
C LYS A 64 -1.65 26.30 0.46
N PHE A 65 -2.69 26.60 -0.32
CA PHE A 65 -3.09 25.85 -1.51
C PHE A 65 -1.96 25.69 -2.54
N GLY A 66 -1.07 26.66 -2.71
CA GLY A 66 0.10 26.54 -3.59
C GLY A 66 1.32 25.83 -2.99
N ALA A 67 1.24 25.39 -1.72
CA ALA A 67 2.38 24.73 -1.05
C ALA A 67 2.69 23.35 -1.63
N LEU A 68 3.92 22.88 -1.41
CA LEU A 68 4.32 21.50 -1.67
C LEU A 68 3.66 20.55 -0.67
N MET A 69 3.44 19.31 -1.09
CA MET A 69 2.83 18.26 -0.27
C MET A 69 3.87 17.65 0.69
N ASN A 70 4.29 18.47 1.65
CA ASN A 70 5.24 18.09 2.69
C ASN A 70 4.53 17.75 3.99
N ILE A 71 5.09 16.80 4.73
CA ILE A 71 4.68 16.48 6.10
C ILE A 71 5.46 17.32 7.12
N SER A 72 4.91 17.41 8.33
CA SER A 72 5.55 18.11 9.45
C SER A 72 6.60 17.26 10.20
N MET A 73 6.59 15.94 9.98
CA MET A 73 7.51 15.03 10.66
C MET A 73 8.94 15.25 10.18
N THR A 74 9.85 15.52 11.11
CA THR A 74 11.27 15.69 10.81
C THR A 74 11.97 14.35 10.61
N GLU A 75 13.05 14.31 9.82
CA GLU A 75 13.86 13.10 9.64
C GLU A 75 14.44 12.58 10.95
N ASP A 76 14.87 13.46 11.86
CA ASP A 76 15.44 13.08 13.15
C ASP A 76 14.39 12.42 14.05
N TYR A 77 13.15 12.92 14.04
CA TYR A 77 12.06 12.29 14.75
C TYR A 77 11.71 10.92 14.16
N SER A 78 11.56 10.85 12.84
CA SER A 78 11.24 9.59 12.16
C SER A 78 12.31 8.51 12.34
N LYS A 79 13.60 8.87 12.31
CA LYS A 79 14.70 7.95 12.63
C LYS A 79 14.63 7.39 14.05
N LYS A 80 14.22 8.21 15.02
CA LYS A 80 14.05 7.76 16.42
C LYS A 80 12.87 6.80 16.60
N VAL A 81 11.76 7.07 15.90
CA VAL A 81 10.51 6.28 16.05
C VAL A 81 10.54 5.03 15.19
N PHE A 82 10.97 5.12 13.93
CA PHE A 82 10.87 4.03 12.95
C PHE A 82 12.22 3.37 12.63
N GLY A 83 13.31 3.83 13.20
CA GLY A 83 14.65 3.36 12.85
C GLY A 83 15.17 3.87 11.50
N GLY A 84 14.38 4.62 10.76
CA GLY A 84 14.69 5.22 9.46
C GLY A 84 13.68 6.29 9.07
N ALA A 85 14.05 7.17 8.14
CA ALA A 85 13.11 8.14 7.59
C ALA A 85 12.20 7.47 6.55
N PRO A 86 10.86 7.62 6.65
CA PRO A 86 9.97 7.21 5.57
C PRO A 86 10.35 7.91 4.25
N PRO A 87 10.44 7.18 3.14
CA PRO A 87 10.82 7.79 1.87
C PRO A 87 9.74 8.76 1.36
N ASP A 88 10.16 9.75 0.58
CA ASP A 88 9.23 10.56 -0.23
C ASP A 88 8.58 9.68 -1.30
N LEU A 89 7.27 9.82 -1.51
CA LEU A 89 6.49 8.96 -2.39
C LEU A 89 6.23 9.55 -3.79
N THR A 90 6.68 10.76 -4.09
CA THR A 90 6.41 11.40 -5.40
C THR A 90 6.78 10.53 -6.59
N LEU A 91 7.88 9.79 -6.51
CA LEU A 91 8.40 8.96 -7.60
C LEU A 91 8.43 7.46 -7.24
N ALA A 92 7.69 7.04 -6.22
CA ALA A 92 7.72 5.66 -5.73
C ALA A 92 7.26 4.65 -6.81
N ALA A 93 6.21 4.97 -7.54
CA ALA A 93 5.71 4.14 -8.64
C ALA A 93 6.72 3.99 -9.78
N ARG A 94 7.52 5.01 -10.06
CA ARG A 94 8.61 4.93 -11.06
C ARG A 94 9.81 4.11 -10.56
N ALA A 95 10.12 4.23 -9.26
CA ALA A 95 11.28 3.55 -8.68
C ALA A 95 11.07 2.05 -8.46
N ARG A 96 9.84 1.64 -8.17
CA ARG A 96 9.49 0.26 -7.80
C ARG A 96 8.62 -0.46 -8.83
N SER A 97 7.84 0.20 -9.56
CA SER A 97 6.71 -0.13 -10.44
C SER A 97 5.36 -0.11 -9.73
N PRO A 98 4.28 0.19 -10.46
CA PRO A 98 2.90 0.12 -9.93
C PRO A 98 2.52 -1.27 -9.43
N GLU A 99 2.87 -2.33 -10.16
CA GLU A 99 2.59 -3.73 -9.81
C GLU A 99 3.26 -4.10 -8.48
N TRP A 100 4.50 -3.63 -8.27
CA TRP A 100 5.20 -3.86 -7.02
C TRP A 100 4.51 -3.13 -5.86
N LEU A 101 4.11 -1.87 -6.04
CA LEU A 101 3.39 -1.09 -5.01
C LEU A 101 2.06 -1.74 -4.66
N TYR A 102 1.29 -2.16 -5.68
CA TYR A 102 0.01 -2.83 -5.46
C TYR A 102 0.21 -4.13 -4.68
N THR A 103 1.16 -4.95 -5.08
CA THR A 103 1.47 -6.20 -4.39
C THR A 103 1.97 -5.94 -2.97
N TYR A 104 2.82 -4.93 -2.77
CA TYR A 104 3.30 -4.51 -1.46
C TYR A 104 2.16 -4.15 -0.52
N LEU A 105 1.23 -3.29 -0.95
CA LEU A 105 0.09 -2.83 -0.15
C LEU A 105 -0.90 -3.96 0.19
N ASN A 106 -0.99 -4.99 -0.65
CA ASN A 106 -1.87 -6.14 -0.46
C ASN A 106 -1.23 -7.29 0.33
N SER A 107 0.07 -7.23 0.67
CA SER A 107 0.79 -8.40 1.17
C SER A 107 1.46 -8.25 2.53
N PHE A 108 0.97 -7.33 3.36
CA PHE A 108 1.31 -7.28 4.78
C PHE A 108 0.70 -8.49 5.52
N TYR A 109 1.43 -9.03 6.49
CA TYR A 109 0.97 -10.14 7.33
C TYR A 109 1.48 -10.00 8.76
N LEU A 110 0.80 -10.64 9.71
CA LEU A 110 1.18 -10.66 11.12
C LEU A 110 2.52 -11.41 11.30
N ASP A 111 3.47 -10.75 11.92
CA ASP A 111 4.77 -11.29 12.31
C ASP A 111 5.17 -10.75 13.68
N PRO A 112 4.85 -11.47 14.77
CA PRO A 112 5.14 -11.04 16.14
C PRO A 112 6.64 -10.85 16.43
N SER A 113 7.53 -11.35 15.58
CA SER A 113 8.98 -11.17 15.71
C SER A 113 9.45 -9.77 15.31
N ARG A 114 8.58 -9.01 14.60
CA ARG A 114 8.89 -7.67 14.11
C ARG A 114 8.46 -6.57 15.10
N PRO A 115 9.17 -5.42 15.11
CA PRO A 115 8.86 -4.32 16.03
C PRO A 115 7.42 -3.81 15.97
N TYR A 116 6.79 -3.83 14.78
CA TYR A 116 5.40 -3.40 14.58
C TYR A 116 4.43 -4.57 14.43
N GLY A 117 4.86 -5.80 14.74
CA GLY A 117 4.02 -6.99 14.67
C GLY A 117 3.63 -7.43 13.26
N VAL A 118 4.24 -6.85 12.23
CA VAL A 118 3.93 -7.13 10.81
C VAL A 118 5.17 -7.28 9.95
N ASN A 119 5.04 -8.01 8.86
CA ASN A 119 6.04 -8.17 7.81
C ASN A 119 5.36 -8.09 6.43
N ASN A 120 6.11 -8.23 5.35
CA ASN A 120 5.58 -8.09 4.00
C ASN A 120 6.20 -9.13 3.05
N LEU A 121 5.39 -9.69 2.14
CA LEU A 121 5.85 -10.74 1.22
C LEU A 121 6.93 -10.27 0.24
N VAL A 122 6.79 -9.07 -0.32
CA VAL A 122 7.69 -8.57 -1.35
C VAL A 122 8.79 -7.67 -0.79
N PHE A 123 8.67 -7.28 0.48
CA PHE A 123 9.67 -6.49 1.19
C PHE A 123 9.90 -7.04 2.59
N LYS A 124 10.68 -8.13 2.65
CA LYS A 124 11.01 -8.81 3.91
C LYS A 124 11.67 -7.83 4.90
N ASP A 125 11.33 -8.01 6.16
CA ASP A 125 11.83 -7.22 7.28
C ASP A 125 11.45 -5.73 7.19
N VAL A 126 10.26 -5.47 6.64
CA VAL A 126 9.72 -4.13 6.46
C VAL A 126 9.74 -3.32 7.77
N GLY A 127 10.19 -2.06 7.67
CA GLY A 127 10.18 -1.12 8.79
C GLY A 127 8.91 -0.26 8.87
N MET A 128 8.06 -0.30 7.87
CA MET A 128 6.77 0.40 7.83
C MET A 128 5.72 -0.43 8.57
N PRO A 129 4.97 0.15 9.52
CA PRO A 129 3.80 -0.51 10.08
C PRO A 129 2.70 -0.68 9.02
N HIS A 130 1.77 -1.61 9.24
CA HIS A 130 0.62 -1.78 8.37
C HIS A 130 -0.44 -0.70 8.66
N VAL A 131 -0.29 0.46 8.02
CA VAL A 131 -1.15 1.63 8.26
C VAL A 131 -2.58 1.47 7.73
N LEU A 132 -2.83 0.44 6.91
CA LEU A 132 -4.13 0.12 6.28
C LEU A 132 -4.82 -1.06 6.98
N LEU A 133 -4.35 -1.46 8.16
CA LEU A 133 -4.86 -2.62 8.89
C LEU A 133 -6.36 -2.52 9.22
N ASP A 134 -6.83 -1.33 9.54
CA ASP A 134 -8.24 -1.06 9.81
C ASP A 134 -9.15 -1.21 8.58
N LEU A 135 -8.59 -1.03 7.39
CA LEU A 135 -9.29 -1.28 6.12
C LEU A 135 -9.24 -2.76 5.71
N GLN A 136 -8.05 -3.38 5.80
CA GLN A 136 -7.81 -4.73 5.28
C GLN A 136 -8.18 -5.85 6.27
N GLY A 137 -8.02 -5.61 7.57
CA GLY A 137 -7.93 -6.68 8.54
C GLY A 137 -6.55 -7.34 8.56
N ASP A 138 -6.37 -8.32 9.44
CA ASP A 138 -5.11 -9.03 9.54
C ASP A 138 -4.98 -10.12 8.48
N GLN A 139 -3.75 -10.42 8.11
CA GLN A 139 -3.40 -11.52 7.23
C GLN A 139 -2.33 -12.39 7.91
N LEU A 140 -2.36 -13.68 7.59
CA LEU A 140 -1.38 -14.67 8.04
C LEU A 140 -0.51 -15.10 6.87
N CYS A 141 0.76 -15.31 7.15
CA CYS A 141 1.66 -15.92 6.18
C CYS A 141 1.47 -17.45 6.13
N ARG A 142 1.48 -17.99 4.92
CA ARG A 142 1.45 -19.42 4.64
C ARG A 142 2.53 -19.77 3.60
N PRO A 143 2.99 -21.02 3.60
CA PRO A 143 3.84 -21.53 2.55
C PRO A 143 3.23 -21.31 1.16
N ALA A 144 4.06 -21.17 0.15
CA ALA A 144 3.59 -21.16 -1.24
C ALA A 144 2.86 -22.47 -1.59
N ILE A 145 2.02 -22.41 -2.61
CA ILE A 145 1.43 -23.63 -3.17
C ILE A 145 2.49 -24.35 -4.03
N ALA A 146 2.67 -25.64 -3.82
CA ALA A 146 3.63 -26.45 -4.56
C ALA A 146 3.21 -26.59 -6.02
N ILE A 147 4.15 -26.34 -6.95
CA ILE A 147 3.93 -26.45 -8.40
C ILE A 147 4.57 -27.74 -8.91
N ALA A 148 3.86 -28.48 -9.75
CA ALA A 148 4.36 -29.67 -10.44
C ALA A 148 5.25 -29.28 -11.63
N ALA A 149 6.05 -30.21 -12.14
CA ALA A 149 6.96 -29.99 -13.26
C ALA A 149 6.26 -29.56 -14.58
N ASN A 150 4.97 -29.83 -14.71
CA ASN A 150 4.14 -29.39 -15.84
C ASN A 150 3.52 -28.00 -15.64
N GLY A 151 3.87 -27.29 -14.57
CA GLY A 151 3.33 -25.97 -14.22
C GLY A 151 1.97 -25.99 -13.49
N GLY A 152 1.37 -27.16 -13.27
CA GLY A 152 0.12 -27.29 -12.54
C GLY A 152 0.30 -27.31 -11.03
N ILE A 153 -0.77 -27.01 -10.27
CA ILE A 153 -0.78 -27.11 -8.81
C ILE A 153 -0.69 -28.58 -8.39
N LYS A 154 0.25 -28.92 -7.51
CA LYS A 154 0.27 -30.21 -6.84
C LYS A 154 -0.90 -30.31 -5.87
N ARG A 155 -1.55 -31.47 -5.84
CA ARG A 155 -2.68 -31.76 -4.96
C ARG A 155 -2.45 -33.03 -4.19
N ASP A 156 -3.04 -33.14 -3.01
CA ASP A 156 -3.09 -34.35 -2.20
C ASP A 156 -4.11 -35.35 -2.74
N GLU A 157 -4.29 -36.47 -2.02
CA GLU A 157 -5.23 -37.56 -2.37
C GLU A 157 -6.71 -37.12 -2.31
N ASN A 158 -7.03 -36.02 -1.61
CA ASN A 158 -8.36 -35.42 -1.50
C ASN A 158 -8.59 -34.32 -2.54
N GLY A 159 -7.58 -33.97 -3.36
CA GLY A 159 -7.63 -32.93 -4.36
C GLY A 159 -7.29 -31.55 -3.83
N GLU A 160 -6.87 -31.41 -2.55
CA GLU A 160 -6.48 -30.14 -1.95
C GLU A 160 -5.08 -29.71 -2.40
N PRO A 161 -4.84 -28.39 -2.60
CA PRO A 161 -3.53 -27.88 -2.96
C PRO A 161 -2.48 -28.21 -1.87
N LEU A 162 -1.36 -28.79 -2.28
CA LEU A 162 -0.22 -29.04 -1.38
C LEU A 162 0.59 -27.77 -1.17
N GLU A 163 1.00 -27.52 0.07
CA GLU A 163 1.95 -26.46 0.39
C GLU A 163 3.39 -26.88 0.07
N ASP A 164 4.21 -25.90 -0.34
CA ASP A 164 5.63 -26.09 -0.58
C ASP A 164 6.38 -26.15 0.76
N SER A 165 6.87 -27.32 1.13
CA SER A 165 7.61 -27.56 2.37
C SER A 165 8.94 -26.80 2.48
N TYR A 166 9.42 -26.20 1.40
CA TYR A 166 10.64 -25.38 1.36
C TYR A 166 10.37 -23.88 1.47
N SER A 167 9.10 -23.48 1.61
CA SER A 167 8.69 -22.08 1.68
C SER A 167 8.06 -21.78 3.05
N ASP A 168 8.73 -21.02 3.89
CA ASP A 168 8.18 -20.58 5.18
C ASP A 168 7.02 -19.59 4.99
N CYS A 169 7.16 -18.67 4.00
CA CYS A 169 6.16 -17.66 3.66
C CYS A 169 6.16 -17.41 2.15
N GLY A 170 5.10 -17.77 1.47
CA GLY A 170 4.98 -17.63 0.02
C GLY A 170 3.66 -17.03 -0.43
N ARG A 171 2.69 -16.91 0.47
CA ARG A 171 1.38 -16.28 0.23
C ARG A 171 0.77 -15.77 1.53
N VAL A 172 -0.17 -14.86 1.42
CA VAL A 172 -0.99 -14.40 2.54
C VAL A 172 -2.40 -14.97 2.45
N VAL A 173 -3.01 -15.18 3.59
CA VAL A 173 -4.42 -15.56 3.73
C VAL A 173 -5.06 -14.68 4.81
N ALA A 174 -6.37 -14.52 4.78
CA ALA A 174 -7.09 -13.78 5.81
C ALA A 174 -6.80 -14.34 7.20
N GLY A 175 -6.62 -13.48 8.17
CA GLY A 175 -6.50 -13.79 9.58
C GLY A 175 -7.84 -13.81 10.30
N GLU A 176 -7.83 -13.54 11.59
CA GLU A 176 -9.04 -13.58 12.43
C GLU A 176 -9.75 -12.21 12.50
N ALA A 177 -8.98 -11.10 12.46
CA ALA A 177 -9.55 -9.77 12.52
C ALA A 177 -9.94 -9.28 11.12
N GLU A 178 -11.22 -9.00 10.94
CA GLU A 178 -11.76 -8.42 9.71
C GLU A 178 -11.46 -6.92 9.64
N GLY A 179 -11.20 -6.41 8.43
CA GLY A 179 -11.14 -4.98 8.15
C GLY A 179 -12.53 -4.38 7.91
N SER A 180 -12.58 -3.06 7.75
CA SER A 180 -13.80 -2.35 7.39
C SER A 180 -14.21 -2.55 5.92
N LEU A 181 -13.29 -3.00 5.07
CA LEU A 181 -13.51 -3.35 3.67
C LEU A 181 -13.42 -4.87 3.50
N ASN A 182 -14.27 -5.42 2.64
CA ASN A 182 -14.08 -6.79 2.20
C ASN A 182 -12.85 -6.89 1.26
N PRO A 183 -12.35 -8.11 0.95
CA PRO A 183 -11.15 -8.26 0.14
C PRO A 183 -11.20 -7.61 -1.25
N GLU A 184 -12.35 -7.61 -1.91
CA GLU A 184 -12.53 -7.00 -3.24
C GLU A 184 -12.50 -5.48 -3.14
N GLU A 185 -13.24 -4.91 -2.17
CA GLU A 185 -13.23 -3.47 -1.88
C GLU A 185 -11.83 -2.96 -1.49
N TYR A 186 -11.09 -3.75 -0.70
CA TYR A 186 -9.73 -3.39 -0.35
C TYR A 186 -8.79 -3.39 -1.57
N GLN A 187 -8.90 -4.40 -2.43
CA GLN A 187 -8.11 -4.47 -3.67
C GLN A 187 -8.42 -3.31 -4.61
N GLU A 188 -9.69 -2.91 -4.72
CA GLU A 188 -10.11 -1.73 -5.49
C GLU A 188 -9.52 -0.44 -4.88
N ALA A 189 -9.58 -0.29 -3.56
CA ALA A 189 -8.98 0.86 -2.87
C ALA A 189 -7.46 0.93 -3.10
N MET A 190 -6.75 -0.20 -3.10
CA MET A 190 -5.32 -0.25 -3.40
C MET A 190 -5.04 0.03 -4.88
N TYR A 191 -5.91 -0.39 -5.80
CA TYR A 191 -5.85 -0.02 -7.20
C TYR A 191 -5.95 1.51 -7.35
N ASP A 192 -6.96 2.13 -6.76
CA ASP A 192 -7.15 3.58 -6.81
C ASP A 192 -5.94 4.35 -6.25
N LEU A 193 -5.41 3.89 -5.11
CA LEU A 193 -4.24 4.48 -4.49
C LEU A 193 -3.00 4.40 -5.40
N VAL A 194 -2.74 3.23 -5.99
CA VAL A 194 -1.60 3.03 -6.90
C VAL A 194 -1.79 3.77 -8.21
N ASN A 195 -3.02 3.82 -8.74
CA ASN A 195 -3.36 4.61 -9.92
C ASN A 195 -3.03 6.10 -9.69
N PHE A 196 -3.40 6.64 -8.53
CA PHE A 196 -3.06 8.01 -8.14
C PHE A 196 -1.53 8.23 -7.99
N MET A 197 -0.78 7.24 -7.49
CA MET A 197 0.66 7.36 -7.26
C MET A 197 1.51 7.20 -8.54
N THR A 198 0.91 6.79 -9.68
CA THR A 198 1.59 6.53 -10.95
C THR A 198 1.63 7.75 -11.86
#